data_d13deb73804445468fd0b02300cf4cca
#
_entry.id   d13deb73804445468fd0b02300cf4cca
#
_cell.length_a   1.000
_cell.length_b   1.000
_cell.length_c   1.000
_cell.angle_alpha   90.00
_cell.angle_beta   90.00
_cell.angle_gamma   90.00
#
_symmetry.space_group_name_H-M   'P 1'
#
loop_
_entity.id
_entity.type
_entity.pdbx_description
1 polymer ?
#
loop_
_entity_poly.entity_id
_entity_poly.type
_entity_poly.pdbx_seq_one_letter_code
_entity_poly.pdbx_strand_id
1 'polypeptide(L)'
;MLFRSHLNRNKRSVALDLKHADGMEALRRLIAKADVMVWNVRPAAMARLGLSYDDVKKINPKIIYCGLYGFGQDGRYKDKPAYDTIIQGASGMAALHHRSTGEPRYVPMVVADKVVGMTAVQMIVMALYRREKTGEGSSIGIPMFENMVKFVLEEHMYLTTFDPPLGGTGDPRLLDPQTKPIPTKDGYICISANTNAQAFGMFDAIDRPELKTDPRLVSVQARFANVSYYLEVRNAAFASKTTAEWLKLLEAHDVPAMPYHTLESVQEDPHLQDAGFFLTKDHPTEGKIREMRLPNVWSCGTRKEWSAAPKLGQQSVEILREAGFDDAAITRMIADGATIDGQLKR
;
A
#
# COMPACT_ATOMS: atom_id res chain seq x y z
N MET A 1 18.62 4.36 -8.46
CA MET A 1 17.40 3.50 -8.45
C MET A 1 16.33 4.25 -7.66
N LEU A 2 15.32 4.81 -8.35
CA LEU A 2 14.35 5.80 -7.83
C LEU A 2 13.48 5.31 -6.67
N PHE A 3 13.19 4.02 -6.57
CA PHE A 3 12.45 3.43 -5.45
C PHE A 3 13.07 3.72 -4.08
N ARG A 4 14.39 3.67 -3.99
CA ARG A 4 15.12 3.90 -2.74
C ARG A 4 14.81 5.28 -2.17
N SER A 5 14.84 6.31 -3.00
CA SER A 5 14.71 7.71 -2.56
C SER A 5 13.37 8.04 -1.90
N HIS A 6 12.28 7.39 -2.30
CA HIS A 6 10.96 7.60 -1.70
C HIS A 6 10.66 6.66 -0.53
N LEU A 7 11.06 5.38 -0.61
CA LEU A 7 10.66 4.37 0.37
C LEU A 7 11.60 4.28 1.58
N ASN A 8 12.85 4.72 1.45
CA ASN A 8 13.86 4.57 2.51
C ASN A 8 14.24 5.89 3.19
N ARG A 9 13.44 6.93 3.03
CA ARG A 9 13.60 8.17 3.81
C ARG A 9 13.50 7.89 5.29
N ASN A 10 14.25 8.68 6.09
CA ASN A 10 14.28 8.59 7.55
C ASN A 10 14.75 7.23 8.09
N LYS A 11 15.52 6.48 7.30
CA LYS A 11 16.16 5.22 7.70
C LYS A 11 17.67 5.39 7.79
N ARG A 12 18.30 4.55 8.58
CA ARG A 12 19.75 4.33 8.59
C ARG A 12 20.06 3.00 7.92
N SER A 13 21.20 2.88 7.26
CA SER A 13 21.59 1.67 6.54
C SER A 13 22.87 1.08 7.13
N VAL A 14 22.79 -0.16 7.60
CA VAL A 14 23.92 -1.03 7.93
C VAL A 14 23.94 -2.21 6.97
N ALA A 15 25.11 -2.58 6.47
CA ALA A 15 25.30 -3.77 5.66
C ALA A 15 26.13 -4.80 6.43
N LEU A 16 25.62 -6.02 6.56
CA LEU A 16 26.23 -7.11 7.31
C LEU A 16 26.20 -8.39 6.45
N ASP A 17 27.32 -9.10 6.37
CA ASP A 17 27.30 -10.48 5.90
C ASP A 17 26.94 -11.42 7.04
N LEU A 18 25.71 -11.95 7.02
CA LEU A 18 25.19 -12.84 8.05
C LEU A 18 25.80 -14.27 8.01
N LYS A 19 26.61 -14.57 7.01
CA LYS A 19 27.42 -15.80 6.98
C LYS A 19 28.74 -15.64 7.72
N HIS A 20 29.18 -14.41 7.92
CA HIS A 20 30.35 -14.09 8.73
C HIS A 20 29.98 -14.03 10.21
N ALA A 21 30.80 -14.62 11.09
CA ALA A 21 30.54 -14.67 12.53
C ALA A 21 30.33 -13.28 13.16
N ASP A 22 31.20 -12.33 12.81
CA ASP A 22 31.12 -10.95 13.33
C ASP A 22 29.89 -10.21 12.78
N GLY A 23 29.48 -10.47 11.51
CA GLY A 23 28.26 -9.91 10.95
C GLY A 23 27.00 -10.41 11.67
N MET A 24 26.97 -11.71 11.98
CA MET A 24 25.89 -12.31 12.79
C MET A 24 25.89 -11.79 14.24
N GLU A 25 27.05 -11.66 14.86
CA GLU A 25 27.16 -11.09 16.20
C GLU A 25 26.70 -9.64 16.24
N ALA A 26 27.04 -8.84 15.22
CA ALA A 26 26.55 -7.48 15.10
C ALA A 26 25.01 -7.43 15.03
N LEU A 27 24.39 -8.31 14.23
CA LEU A 27 22.94 -8.40 14.16
C LEU A 27 22.32 -8.79 15.51
N ARG A 28 22.91 -9.74 16.25
CA ARG A 28 22.43 -10.13 17.57
C ARG A 28 22.46 -8.97 18.57
N ARG A 29 23.52 -8.17 18.58
CA ARG A 29 23.61 -6.97 19.43
C ARG A 29 22.57 -5.91 19.05
N LEU A 30 22.25 -5.75 17.77
CA LEU A 30 21.18 -4.87 17.33
C LEU A 30 19.80 -5.39 17.76
N ILE A 31 19.53 -6.69 17.62
CA ILE A 31 18.31 -7.35 18.09
C ILE A 31 18.09 -7.14 19.59
N ALA A 32 19.16 -7.24 20.41
CA ALA A 32 19.08 -7.07 21.85
C ALA A 32 18.53 -5.69 22.28
N LYS A 33 18.70 -4.67 21.43
CA LYS A 33 18.26 -3.29 21.68
C LYS A 33 17.02 -2.88 20.88
N ALA A 34 16.55 -3.72 19.95
CA ALA A 34 15.45 -3.38 19.05
C ALA A 34 14.08 -3.57 19.72
N ASP A 35 13.14 -2.66 19.46
CA ASP A 35 11.73 -2.85 19.82
C ASP A 35 11.02 -3.81 18.87
N VAL A 36 11.37 -3.72 17.58
CA VAL A 36 10.72 -4.46 16.51
C VAL A 36 11.77 -5.00 15.55
N MET A 37 11.64 -6.25 15.17
CA MET A 37 12.38 -6.86 14.06
C MET A 37 11.41 -7.17 12.93
N VAL A 38 11.60 -6.56 11.76
CA VAL A 38 10.80 -6.82 10.56
C VAL A 38 11.66 -7.52 9.52
N TRP A 39 11.13 -8.57 8.90
CA TRP A 39 11.85 -9.33 7.89
C TRP A 39 10.89 -9.87 6.81
N ASN A 40 11.41 -10.09 5.60
CA ASN A 40 10.64 -10.60 4.45
C ASN A 40 11.33 -11.77 3.73
N VAL A 41 12.19 -12.47 4.44
CA VAL A 41 12.85 -13.69 3.96
C VAL A 41 11.92 -14.89 4.23
N ARG A 42 12.10 -16.00 3.51
CA ARG A 42 11.31 -17.21 3.80
C ARG A 42 11.58 -17.72 5.23
N PRO A 43 10.54 -18.12 5.99
CA PRO A 43 10.70 -18.59 7.39
C PRO A 43 11.75 -19.68 7.57
N ALA A 44 11.80 -20.66 6.65
CA ALA A 44 12.83 -21.70 6.67
C ALA A 44 14.27 -21.16 6.53
N ALA A 45 14.45 -20.03 5.83
CA ALA A 45 15.78 -19.40 5.73
C ALA A 45 16.13 -18.66 7.02
N MET A 46 15.18 -18.00 7.66
CA MET A 46 15.38 -17.40 9.00
C MET A 46 15.78 -18.45 10.04
N ALA A 47 15.09 -19.60 10.06
CA ALA A 47 15.42 -20.70 10.93
C ALA A 47 16.85 -21.23 10.71
N ARG A 48 17.27 -21.41 9.44
CA ARG A 48 18.66 -21.83 9.12
C ARG A 48 19.72 -20.83 9.54
N LEU A 49 19.38 -19.55 9.64
CA LEU A 49 20.28 -18.50 10.13
C LEU A 49 20.32 -18.42 11.67
N GLY A 50 19.54 -19.25 12.40
CA GLY A 50 19.39 -19.13 13.84
C GLY A 50 18.68 -17.82 14.25
N LEU A 51 17.76 -17.36 13.42
CA LEU A 51 16.97 -16.14 13.60
C LEU A 51 15.45 -16.46 13.63
N SER A 52 15.07 -17.68 14.02
CA SER A 52 13.66 -17.99 14.33
C SER A 52 13.16 -17.13 15.49
N TYR A 53 11.84 -17.06 15.67
CA TYR A 53 11.29 -16.33 16.83
C TYR A 53 11.84 -16.85 18.16
N ASP A 54 11.96 -18.18 18.32
CA ASP A 54 12.49 -18.78 19.54
C ASP A 54 13.96 -18.43 19.80
N ASP A 55 14.77 -18.26 18.74
CA ASP A 55 16.16 -17.83 18.85
C ASP A 55 16.25 -16.34 19.20
N VAL A 56 15.49 -15.52 18.51
CA VAL A 56 15.46 -14.06 18.73
C VAL A 56 14.88 -13.71 20.10
N LYS A 57 13.86 -14.43 20.56
CA LYS A 57 13.25 -14.27 21.89
C LYS A 57 14.25 -14.54 23.03
N LYS A 58 15.21 -15.44 22.84
CA LYS A 58 16.29 -15.69 23.84
C LYS A 58 17.22 -14.47 23.99
N ILE A 59 17.42 -13.71 22.89
CA ILE A 59 18.23 -12.50 22.88
C ILE A 59 17.44 -11.32 23.45
N ASN A 60 16.18 -11.17 23.02
CA ASN A 60 15.30 -10.07 23.44
C ASN A 60 13.87 -10.58 23.66
N PRO A 61 13.50 -10.90 24.92
CA PRO A 61 12.16 -11.43 25.22
C PRO A 61 11.00 -10.47 24.97
N LYS A 62 11.29 -9.17 24.83
CA LYS A 62 10.29 -8.12 24.61
C LYS A 62 10.11 -7.72 23.14
N ILE A 63 10.86 -8.33 22.23
CA ILE A 63 10.86 -7.95 20.83
C ILE A 63 9.50 -8.27 20.16
N ILE A 64 9.06 -7.37 19.29
CA ILE A 64 8.00 -7.66 18.32
C ILE A 64 8.67 -8.21 17.06
N TYR A 65 8.48 -9.49 16.79
CA TYR A 65 9.08 -10.21 15.67
C TYR A 65 8.07 -10.33 14.53
N CYS A 66 8.21 -9.53 13.46
CA CYS A 66 7.24 -9.44 12.38
C CYS A 66 7.82 -9.98 11.07
N GLY A 67 7.25 -11.08 10.58
CA GLY A 67 7.61 -11.69 9.30
C GLY A 67 6.56 -11.44 8.21
N LEU A 68 6.99 -10.92 7.06
CA LEU A 68 6.18 -10.76 5.86
C LEU A 68 6.63 -11.80 4.83
N TYR A 69 5.75 -12.72 4.45
CA TYR A 69 6.11 -13.82 3.56
C TYR A 69 4.95 -14.20 2.64
N GLY A 70 5.23 -14.97 1.60
CA GLY A 70 4.27 -15.22 0.52
C GLY A 70 2.99 -15.93 0.94
N PHE A 71 3.11 -17.00 1.75
CA PHE A 71 2.00 -17.90 2.08
C PHE A 71 2.01 -18.29 3.55
N GLY A 72 0.83 -18.47 4.13
CA GLY A 72 0.66 -18.94 5.52
C GLY A 72 1.37 -20.27 5.77
N GLN A 73 1.89 -20.43 6.98
CA GLN A 73 2.75 -21.56 7.32
C GLN A 73 1.96 -22.87 7.58
N ASP A 74 0.64 -22.77 7.72
CA ASP A 74 -0.26 -23.91 7.89
C ASP A 74 -0.76 -24.49 6.56
N GLY A 75 -0.48 -23.81 5.42
CA GLY A 75 -0.94 -24.17 4.10
C GLY A 75 0.11 -24.95 3.29
N ARG A 76 -0.38 -25.67 2.25
CA ARG A 76 0.49 -26.44 1.33
C ARG A 76 1.47 -25.59 0.52
N TYR A 77 1.31 -24.26 0.49
CA TYR A 77 2.17 -23.34 -0.26
C TYR A 77 3.26 -22.67 0.60
N LYS A 78 3.39 -23.04 1.87
CA LYS A 78 4.29 -22.41 2.85
C LYS A 78 5.73 -22.18 2.38
N ASP A 79 6.26 -23.07 1.55
CA ASP A 79 7.63 -23.02 1.06
C ASP A 79 7.76 -22.41 -0.35
N LYS A 80 6.63 -22.07 -1.01
CA LYS A 80 6.68 -21.48 -2.35
C LYS A 80 7.24 -20.05 -2.30
N PRO A 81 8.05 -19.65 -3.32
CA PRO A 81 8.44 -18.25 -3.50
C PRO A 81 7.22 -17.43 -3.93
N ALA A 82 7.19 -16.18 -3.51
CA ALA A 82 6.14 -15.23 -3.88
C ALA A 82 6.74 -13.87 -4.21
N TYR A 83 6.10 -13.21 -5.17
CA TYR A 83 6.31 -11.82 -5.52
C TYR A 83 4.95 -11.18 -5.77
N ASP A 84 4.88 -9.86 -5.77
CA ASP A 84 3.64 -9.09 -5.93
C ASP A 84 2.72 -9.61 -7.04
N THR A 85 3.21 -9.74 -8.28
CA THR A 85 2.40 -10.18 -9.43
C THR A 85 1.88 -11.61 -9.31
N ILE A 86 2.65 -12.51 -8.68
CA ILE A 86 2.20 -13.88 -8.40
C ILE A 86 1.01 -13.83 -7.43
N ILE A 87 1.11 -13.02 -6.39
CA ILE A 87 0.05 -12.85 -5.40
C ILE A 87 -1.17 -12.16 -6.00
N GLN A 88 -1.01 -11.14 -6.84
CA GLN A 88 -2.13 -10.52 -7.56
C GLN A 88 -2.91 -11.57 -8.38
N GLY A 89 -2.20 -12.42 -9.11
CA GLY A 89 -2.83 -13.49 -9.90
C GLY A 89 -3.53 -14.54 -9.03
N ALA A 90 -2.84 -15.01 -7.98
CA ALA A 90 -3.34 -16.07 -7.10
C ALA A 90 -4.53 -15.64 -6.23
N SER A 91 -4.58 -14.37 -5.80
CA SER A 91 -5.63 -13.85 -4.89
C SER A 91 -6.94 -13.47 -5.58
N GLY A 92 -7.01 -13.55 -6.91
CA GLY A 92 -8.19 -13.14 -7.68
C GLY A 92 -8.17 -11.66 -8.11
N MET A 93 -7.18 -10.86 -7.74
CA MET A 93 -7.06 -9.46 -8.13
C MET A 93 -7.06 -9.29 -9.66
N ALA A 94 -6.28 -10.11 -10.38
CA ALA A 94 -6.25 -10.08 -11.84
C ALA A 94 -7.58 -10.51 -12.48
N ALA A 95 -8.36 -11.36 -11.80
CA ALA A 95 -9.68 -11.80 -12.27
C ALA A 95 -10.73 -10.67 -12.19
N LEU A 96 -10.57 -9.68 -11.30
CA LEU A 96 -11.43 -8.50 -11.27
C LEU A 96 -11.33 -7.72 -12.59
N HIS A 97 -10.10 -7.52 -13.10
CA HIS A 97 -9.89 -6.91 -14.40
C HIS A 97 -10.50 -7.75 -15.52
N HIS A 98 -10.27 -9.06 -15.49
CA HIS A 98 -10.88 -9.95 -16.50
C HIS A 98 -12.40 -9.82 -16.55
N ARG A 99 -13.06 -9.80 -15.39
CA ARG A 99 -14.53 -9.67 -15.31
C ARG A 99 -15.04 -8.31 -15.74
N SER A 100 -14.29 -7.23 -15.51
CA SER A 100 -14.71 -5.86 -15.86
C SER A 100 -14.29 -5.43 -17.27
N THR A 101 -13.22 -5.99 -17.85
CA THR A 101 -12.66 -5.53 -19.14
C THR A 101 -12.59 -6.61 -20.22
N GLY A 102 -12.82 -7.89 -19.88
CA GLY A 102 -12.67 -9.03 -20.77
C GLY A 102 -11.26 -9.64 -20.82
N GLU A 103 -10.26 -8.99 -20.22
CA GLU A 103 -8.87 -9.48 -20.20
C GLU A 103 -8.30 -9.55 -18.77
N PRO A 104 -7.60 -10.64 -18.37
CA PRO A 104 -6.89 -10.67 -17.11
C PRO A 104 -5.69 -9.74 -17.14
N ARG A 105 -5.62 -8.81 -16.19
CA ARG A 105 -4.50 -7.85 -16.06
C ARG A 105 -4.11 -7.68 -14.61
N TYR A 106 -2.82 -7.45 -14.36
CA TYR A 106 -2.36 -6.98 -13.07
C TYR A 106 -2.66 -5.49 -12.89
N VAL A 107 -2.92 -5.08 -11.66
CA VAL A 107 -2.84 -3.67 -11.31
C VAL A 107 -1.39 -3.21 -11.56
N PRO A 108 -1.15 -2.13 -12.34
CA PRO A 108 0.21 -1.73 -12.73
C PRO A 108 0.97 -1.03 -11.60
N MET A 109 0.96 -1.64 -10.42
CA MET A 109 1.70 -1.21 -9.22
C MET A 109 1.91 -2.43 -8.31
N VAL A 110 2.86 -2.33 -7.38
CA VAL A 110 3.12 -3.36 -6.35
C VAL A 110 2.05 -3.28 -5.24
N VAL A 111 0.81 -3.58 -5.58
CA VAL A 111 -0.35 -3.41 -4.70
C VAL A 111 -0.34 -4.42 -3.55
N ALA A 112 0.07 -5.66 -3.79
CA ALA A 112 0.14 -6.69 -2.77
C ALA A 112 1.21 -6.34 -1.71
N ASP A 113 2.40 -5.91 -2.13
CA ASP A 113 3.45 -5.44 -1.23
C ASP A 113 2.98 -4.26 -0.36
N LYS A 114 2.25 -3.30 -0.96
CA LYS A 114 1.75 -2.12 -0.23
C LYS A 114 0.67 -2.48 0.79
N VAL A 115 -0.32 -3.29 0.41
CA VAL A 115 -1.39 -3.74 1.32
C VAL A 115 -0.79 -4.49 2.51
N VAL A 116 0.10 -5.45 2.24
CA VAL A 116 0.76 -6.25 3.27
C VAL A 116 1.68 -5.39 4.16
N GLY A 117 2.38 -4.43 3.57
CA GLY A 117 3.20 -3.47 4.32
C GLY A 117 2.36 -2.60 5.26
N MET A 118 1.21 -2.10 4.83
CA MET A 118 0.27 -1.34 5.68
C MET A 118 -0.33 -2.23 6.78
N THR A 119 -0.72 -3.46 6.46
CA THR A 119 -1.18 -4.45 7.44
C THR A 119 -0.12 -4.72 8.50
N ALA A 120 1.15 -4.86 8.09
CA ALA A 120 2.26 -5.07 9.01
C ALA A 120 2.41 -3.91 10.00
N VAL A 121 2.31 -2.66 9.56
CA VAL A 121 2.35 -1.49 10.45
C VAL A 121 1.22 -1.54 11.48
N GLN A 122 -0.01 -1.85 11.07
CA GLN A 122 -1.14 -1.98 11.99
C GLN A 122 -0.90 -3.06 13.05
N MET A 123 -0.48 -4.25 12.64
CA MET A 123 -0.21 -5.37 13.53
C MET A 123 0.96 -5.10 14.49
N ILE A 124 2.01 -4.43 14.02
CA ILE A 124 3.15 -4.03 14.85
C ILE A 124 2.70 -3.04 15.93
N VAL A 125 1.91 -2.02 15.57
CA VAL A 125 1.41 -1.03 16.55
C VAL A 125 0.51 -1.70 17.59
N MET A 126 -0.38 -2.61 17.20
CA MET A 126 -1.21 -3.40 18.12
C MET A 126 -0.36 -4.26 19.04
N ALA A 127 0.71 -4.89 18.55
CA ALA A 127 1.61 -5.70 19.35
C ALA A 127 2.46 -4.87 20.31
N LEU A 128 2.91 -3.68 19.89
CA LEU A 128 3.58 -2.73 20.79
C LEU A 128 2.65 -2.26 21.92
N TYR A 129 1.39 -1.95 21.60
CA TYR A 129 0.39 -1.59 22.61
C TYR A 129 0.12 -2.76 23.59
N ARG A 130 0.01 -4.01 23.07
CA ARG A 130 -0.11 -5.20 23.92
C ARG A 130 1.10 -5.33 24.81
N ARG A 131 2.32 -5.17 24.29
CA ARG A 131 3.58 -5.23 25.06
C ARG A 131 3.59 -4.22 26.21
N GLU A 132 3.11 -2.98 25.97
CA GLU A 132 2.98 -1.97 27.05
C GLU A 132 2.07 -2.44 28.19
N LYS A 133 1.06 -3.24 27.93
CA LYS A 133 0.12 -3.76 28.93
C LYS A 133 0.62 -5.03 29.63
N THR A 134 1.33 -5.89 28.91
CA THR A 134 1.71 -7.24 29.40
C THR A 134 3.18 -7.39 29.74
N GLY A 135 4.04 -6.50 29.24
CA GLY A 135 5.49 -6.64 29.33
C GLY A 135 6.10 -7.69 28.36
N GLU A 136 5.28 -8.35 27.54
CA GLU A 136 5.69 -9.48 26.70
C GLU A 136 5.84 -9.11 25.23
N GLY A 137 6.92 -9.59 24.58
CA GLY A 137 7.06 -9.58 23.13
C GLY A 137 6.10 -10.56 22.44
N SER A 138 6.08 -10.53 21.11
CA SER A 138 5.25 -11.45 20.31
C SER A 138 5.80 -11.67 18.90
N SER A 139 5.42 -12.80 18.29
CA SER A 139 5.63 -13.07 16.88
C SER A 139 4.37 -12.73 16.08
N ILE A 140 4.56 -12.10 14.93
CA ILE A 140 3.51 -11.73 13.99
C ILE A 140 3.88 -12.28 12.61
N GLY A 141 2.99 -13.06 12.00
CA GLY A 141 3.10 -13.49 10.62
C GLY A 141 2.12 -12.75 9.72
N ILE A 142 2.61 -12.18 8.63
CA ILE A 142 1.81 -11.46 7.63
C ILE A 142 1.95 -12.17 6.27
N PRO A 143 1.16 -13.22 6.02
CA PRO A 143 1.18 -13.91 4.74
C PRO A 143 0.51 -13.04 3.65
N MET A 144 1.22 -12.84 2.54
CA MET A 144 0.73 -11.98 1.45
C MET A 144 -0.53 -12.54 0.80
N PHE A 145 -0.54 -13.84 0.52
CA PHE A 145 -1.64 -14.48 -0.21
C PHE A 145 -2.96 -14.36 0.55
N GLU A 146 -3.00 -14.79 1.80
CA GLU A 146 -4.21 -14.77 2.62
C GLU A 146 -4.71 -13.34 2.87
N ASN A 147 -3.80 -12.39 3.11
CA ASN A 147 -4.17 -10.97 3.25
C ASN A 147 -4.77 -10.42 1.95
N MET A 148 -4.20 -10.75 0.79
CA MET A 148 -4.74 -10.30 -0.48
C MET A 148 -6.04 -11.00 -0.88
N VAL A 149 -6.19 -12.30 -0.57
CA VAL A 149 -7.47 -12.99 -0.74
C VAL A 149 -8.56 -12.31 0.10
N LYS A 150 -8.25 -12.02 1.39
CA LYS A 150 -9.18 -11.27 2.25
C LYS A 150 -9.52 -9.91 1.66
N PHE A 151 -8.51 -9.14 1.24
CA PHE A 151 -8.68 -7.81 0.65
C PHE A 151 -9.57 -7.81 -0.59
N VAL A 152 -9.43 -8.81 -1.47
CA VAL A 152 -10.25 -8.97 -2.68
C VAL A 152 -11.66 -9.45 -2.36
N LEU A 153 -11.79 -10.43 -1.47
CA LEU A 153 -13.06 -11.10 -1.21
C LEU A 153 -13.95 -10.41 -0.18
N GLU A 154 -13.47 -9.40 0.55
CA GLU A 154 -14.32 -8.60 1.45
C GLU A 154 -15.55 -8.02 0.72
N GLU A 155 -15.39 -7.64 -0.55
CA GLU A 155 -16.47 -7.15 -1.41
C GLU A 155 -16.99 -8.22 -2.37
N HIS A 156 -16.09 -9.08 -2.87
CA HIS A 156 -16.38 -9.97 -3.99
C HIS A 156 -16.76 -11.41 -3.62
N MET A 157 -16.75 -11.78 -2.35
CA MET A 157 -17.50 -12.99 -1.94
C MET A 157 -18.99 -12.84 -2.26
N TYR A 158 -19.54 -11.66 -2.07
CA TYR A 158 -20.88 -11.26 -2.46
C TYR A 158 -21.93 -12.30 -2.01
N LEU A 159 -22.70 -12.92 -2.94
CA LEU A 159 -23.74 -13.89 -2.60
C LEU A 159 -23.21 -15.29 -2.21
N THR A 160 -21.93 -15.57 -2.42
CA THR A 160 -21.29 -16.77 -1.91
C THR A 160 -20.87 -16.68 -0.44
N THR A 161 -21.11 -15.55 0.22
CA THR A 161 -20.96 -15.41 1.67
C THR A 161 -21.96 -16.28 2.44
N PHE A 162 -23.11 -16.60 1.83
CA PHE A 162 -24.15 -17.43 2.44
C PHE A 162 -23.86 -18.92 2.22
N ASP A 163 -24.32 -19.76 3.15
CA ASP A 163 -24.26 -21.22 3.04
C ASP A 163 -25.67 -21.82 3.22
N PRO A 164 -26.31 -22.38 2.18
CA PRO A 164 -25.81 -22.47 0.80
C PRO A 164 -25.75 -21.10 0.10
N PRO A 165 -24.90 -20.96 -0.94
CA PRO A 165 -24.78 -19.70 -1.68
C PRO A 165 -26.09 -19.22 -2.29
N LEU A 166 -26.41 -17.93 -2.16
CA LEU A 166 -27.60 -17.32 -2.78
C LEU A 166 -27.34 -16.85 -4.23
N GLY A 167 -26.12 -16.93 -4.72
CA GLY A 167 -25.73 -16.55 -6.07
C GLY A 167 -24.21 -16.58 -6.28
N GLY A 168 -23.74 -15.88 -7.29
CA GLY A 168 -22.32 -15.86 -7.66
C GLY A 168 -21.46 -14.89 -6.84
N THR A 169 -20.14 -14.94 -7.08
CA THR A 169 -19.15 -13.97 -6.59
C THR A 169 -19.16 -12.69 -7.39
N GLY A 170 -18.65 -11.61 -6.80
CA GLY A 170 -18.38 -10.33 -7.46
C GLY A 170 -19.49 -9.31 -7.33
N ASP A 171 -19.17 -8.12 -6.86
CA ASP A 171 -20.10 -6.99 -6.80
C ASP A 171 -20.39 -6.48 -8.21
N PRO A 172 -21.63 -6.54 -8.69
CA PRO A 172 -21.99 -6.12 -10.05
C PRO A 172 -21.77 -4.62 -10.30
N ARG A 173 -21.79 -3.79 -9.28
CA ARG A 173 -21.55 -2.33 -9.43
C ARG A 173 -20.08 -2.06 -9.81
N LEU A 174 -19.15 -2.80 -9.20
CA LEU A 174 -17.71 -2.60 -9.37
C LEU A 174 -17.19 -3.31 -10.64
N LEU A 175 -17.83 -4.43 -11.00
CA LEU A 175 -17.40 -5.27 -12.12
C LEU A 175 -18.10 -4.94 -13.45
N ASP A 176 -19.08 -4.02 -13.45
CA ASP A 176 -19.72 -3.59 -14.69
C ASP A 176 -18.69 -2.86 -15.57
N PRO A 177 -18.59 -3.18 -16.88
CA PRO A 177 -17.66 -2.54 -17.82
C PRO A 177 -17.84 -1.03 -17.95
N GLN A 178 -19.00 -0.50 -17.58
CA GLN A 178 -19.30 0.95 -17.57
C GLN A 178 -18.81 1.65 -16.29
N THR A 179 -18.32 0.90 -15.28
CA THR A 179 -17.71 1.49 -14.07
C THR A 179 -16.27 1.90 -14.37
N LYS A 180 -16.13 3.07 -14.99
CA LYS A 180 -14.86 3.65 -15.46
C LYS A 180 -14.96 5.17 -15.49
N PRO A 181 -13.83 5.91 -15.60
CA PRO A 181 -13.86 7.34 -15.92
C PRO A 181 -14.65 7.59 -17.18
N ILE A 182 -15.51 8.61 -17.16
CA ILE A 182 -16.50 8.87 -18.22
C ILE A 182 -15.88 9.84 -19.24
N PRO A 183 -15.92 9.54 -20.55
CA PRO A 183 -15.44 10.46 -21.57
C PRO A 183 -16.24 11.76 -21.57
N THR A 184 -15.55 12.89 -21.67
CA THR A 184 -16.07 14.23 -21.91
C THR A 184 -15.60 14.72 -23.28
N LYS A 185 -15.98 15.94 -23.67
CA LYS A 185 -15.54 16.52 -24.94
C LYS A 185 -14.02 16.69 -25.06
N ASP A 186 -13.31 16.87 -23.96
CA ASP A 186 -11.89 17.21 -23.92
C ASP A 186 -11.04 16.29 -23.00
N GLY A 187 -11.63 15.23 -22.46
CA GLY A 187 -10.93 14.31 -21.57
C GLY A 187 -11.84 13.31 -20.87
N TYR A 188 -11.71 13.20 -19.56
CA TYR A 188 -12.51 12.29 -18.73
C TYR A 188 -12.89 12.93 -17.41
N ILE A 189 -14.02 12.49 -16.84
CA ILE A 189 -14.49 12.87 -15.51
C ILE A 189 -14.77 11.64 -14.66
N CYS A 190 -14.51 11.75 -13.35
CA CYS A 190 -14.89 10.77 -12.34
C CYS A 190 -16.10 11.31 -11.57
N ILE A 191 -17.16 10.51 -11.46
CA ILE A 191 -18.41 10.89 -10.80
C ILE A 191 -18.93 9.76 -9.93
N SER A 192 -19.50 10.08 -8.78
CA SER A 192 -20.11 9.11 -7.87
C SER A 192 -21.39 9.70 -7.25
N ALA A 193 -22.54 9.29 -7.77
CA ALA A 193 -23.87 9.74 -7.32
C ALA A 193 -24.58 8.58 -6.60
N ASN A 194 -24.26 8.38 -5.31
CA ASN A 194 -24.65 7.19 -4.55
C ASN A 194 -25.99 7.35 -3.83
N THR A 195 -26.34 8.57 -3.36
CA THR A 195 -27.61 8.84 -2.69
C THR A 195 -28.71 9.16 -3.71
N ASN A 196 -29.98 9.17 -3.27
CA ASN A 196 -31.07 9.61 -4.12
C ASN A 196 -30.92 11.08 -4.52
N ALA A 197 -30.56 11.95 -3.59
CA ALA A 197 -30.34 13.37 -3.88
C ALA A 197 -29.27 13.58 -4.95
N GLN A 198 -28.10 12.92 -4.80
CA GLN A 198 -27.00 13.00 -5.78
C GLN A 198 -27.40 12.45 -7.15
N ALA A 199 -28.10 11.31 -7.21
CA ALA A 199 -28.56 10.74 -8.45
C ALA A 199 -29.59 11.67 -9.15
N PHE A 200 -30.50 12.25 -8.39
CA PHE A 200 -31.49 13.19 -8.91
C PHE A 200 -30.84 14.51 -9.37
N GLY A 201 -29.88 15.02 -8.60
CA GLY A 201 -29.06 16.17 -9.03
C GLY A 201 -28.28 15.88 -10.30
N MET A 202 -27.73 14.67 -10.45
CA MET A 202 -27.08 14.25 -11.69
C MET A 202 -28.09 14.21 -12.87
N PHE A 203 -29.31 13.67 -12.67
CA PHE A 203 -30.32 13.65 -13.71
C PHE A 203 -30.74 15.08 -14.15
N ASP A 204 -30.81 16.03 -13.23
CA ASP A 204 -31.00 17.43 -13.56
C ASP A 204 -29.80 18.01 -14.35
N ALA A 205 -28.58 17.73 -13.87
CA ALA A 205 -27.37 18.22 -14.53
C ALA A 205 -27.21 17.73 -15.98
N ILE A 206 -27.67 16.51 -16.28
CA ILE A 206 -27.67 15.95 -17.66
C ILE A 206 -28.94 16.26 -18.46
N ASP A 207 -29.81 17.13 -17.93
CA ASP A 207 -31.09 17.54 -18.57
C ASP A 207 -32.04 16.36 -18.83
N ARG A 208 -32.12 15.43 -17.85
CA ARG A 208 -32.98 14.23 -17.92
C ARG A 208 -33.80 14.06 -16.61
N PRO A 209 -34.60 15.10 -16.23
CA PRO A 209 -35.36 15.08 -14.96
C PRO A 209 -36.41 13.96 -14.87
N GLU A 210 -36.90 13.47 -16.01
CA GLU A 210 -37.87 12.37 -16.09
C GLU A 210 -37.30 11.05 -15.48
N LEU A 211 -35.99 10.88 -15.46
CA LEU A 211 -35.34 9.70 -14.87
C LEU A 211 -35.57 9.59 -13.37
N LYS A 212 -35.93 10.67 -12.67
CA LYS A 212 -36.28 10.66 -11.26
C LYS A 212 -37.51 9.80 -10.94
N THR A 213 -38.39 9.62 -11.90
CA THR A 213 -39.60 8.83 -11.78
C THR A 213 -39.52 7.46 -12.47
N ASP A 214 -38.42 7.16 -13.14
CA ASP A 214 -38.20 5.84 -13.77
C ASP A 214 -38.16 4.77 -12.66
N PRO A 215 -39.02 3.73 -12.67
CA PRO A 215 -39.04 2.68 -11.66
C PRO A 215 -37.69 1.97 -11.46
N ARG A 216 -36.83 1.96 -12.49
CA ARG A 216 -35.49 1.36 -12.42
C ARG A 216 -34.47 2.24 -11.71
N LEU A 217 -34.76 3.55 -11.53
CA LEU A 217 -33.79 4.56 -11.07
C LEU A 217 -34.27 5.34 -9.84
N VAL A 218 -35.52 5.23 -9.46
CA VAL A 218 -36.19 6.04 -8.44
C VAL A 218 -35.62 5.90 -7.03
N SER A 219 -34.89 4.83 -6.73
CA SER A 219 -34.26 4.59 -5.42
C SER A 219 -32.89 3.98 -5.56
N VAL A 220 -32.12 4.01 -4.46
CA VAL A 220 -30.79 3.33 -4.38
C VAL A 220 -30.94 1.84 -4.72
N GLN A 221 -31.96 1.18 -4.17
CA GLN A 221 -32.22 -0.25 -4.43
C GLN A 221 -32.56 -0.52 -5.89
N ALA A 222 -33.39 0.35 -6.48
CA ALA A 222 -33.76 0.21 -7.91
C ALA A 222 -32.55 0.39 -8.80
N ARG A 223 -31.71 1.40 -8.55
CA ARG A 223 -30.43 1.61 -9.31
C ARG A 223 -29.47 0.47 -9.12
N PHE A 224 -29.39 -0.11 -7.93
CA PHE A 224 -28.56 -1.28 -7.66
C PHE A 224 -29.02 -2.49 -8.48
N ALA A 225 -30.34 -2.76 -8.50
CA ALA A 225 -30.89 -3.86 -9.29
C ALA A 225 -30.76 -3.66 -10.80
N ASN A 226 -30.63 -2.40 -11.27
CA ASN A 226 -30.52 -2.02 -12.67
C ASN A 226 -29.22 -1.26 -12.97
N VAL A 227 -28.10 -1.70 -12.36
CA VAL A 227 -26.84 -0.95 -12.37
C VAL A 227 -26.31 -0.68 -13.77
N SER A 228 -26.34 -1.66 -14.68
CA SER A 228 -25.86 -1.50 -16.05
C SER A 228 -26.66 -0.41 -16.80
N TYR A 229 -27.99 -0.40 -16.67
CA TYR A 229 -28.82 0.64 -17.26
C TYR A 229 -28.54 2.02 -16.66
N TYR A 230 -28.39 2.10 -15.32
CA TYR A 230 -28.04 3.35 -14.66
C TYR A 230 -26.71 3.92 -15.15
N LEU A 231 -25.69 3.07 -15.27
CA LEU A 231 -24.36 3.47 -15.73
C LEU A 231 -24.36 3.85 -17.21
N GLU A 232 -25.11 3.15 -18.06
CA GLU A 232 -25.27 3.46 -19.48
C GLU A 232 -25.89 4.86 -19.67
N VAL A 233 -27.03 5.12 -19.01
CA VAL A 233 -27.72 6.42 -19.06
C VAL A 233 -26.81 7.54 -18.58
N ARG A 234 -26.09 7.32 -17.47
CA ARG A 234 -25.13 8.26 -16.92
C ARG A 234 -24.03 8.57 -17.95
N ASN A 235 -23.36 7.55 -18.45
CA ASN A 235 -22.16 7.71 -19.27
C ASN A 235 -22.45 8.34 -20.64
N ALA A 236 -23.62 8.09 -21.22
CA ALA A 236 -24.00 8.60 -22.53
C ALA A 236 -24.10 10.16 -22.59
N ALA A 237 -24.38 10.81 -21.47
CA ALA A 237 -24.64 12.26 -21.45
C ALA A 237 -23.35 13.11 -21.50
N PHE A 238 -22.22 12.59 -21.01
CA PHE A 238 -21.05 13.40 -20.69
C PHE A 238 -20.20 13.84 -21.89
N ALA A 239 -20.34 13.22 -23.05
CA ALA A 239 -19.57 13.58 -24.25
C ALA A 239 -19.90 14.98 -24.80
N SER A 240 -21.00 15.59 -24.34
CA SER A 240 -21.55 16.84 -24.90
C SER A 240 -20.86 18.12 -24.44
N LYS A 241 -20.19 18.12 -23.32
CA LYS A 241 -19.53 19.28 -22.69
C LYS A 241 -18.10 18.97 -22.30
N THR A 242 -17.31 20.00 -22.05
CA THR A 242 -15.95 19.89 -21.50
C THR A 242 -15.97 19.42 -20.04
N THR A 243 -14.86 18.90 -19.57
CA THR A 243 -14.70 18.48 -18.16
C THR A 243 -14.99 19.64 -17.21
N ALA A 244 -14.46 20.83 -17.50
CA ALA A 244 -14.67 22.03 -16.68
C ALA A 244 -16.14 22.46 -16.60
N GLU A 245 -16.87 22.43 -17.73
CA GLU A 245 -18.30 22.73 -17.77
C GLU A 245 -19.11 21.71 -16.95
N TRP A 246 -18.77 20.42 -17.05
CA TRP A 246 -19.43 19.39 -16.25
C TRP A 246 -19.16 19.52 -14.75
N LEU A 247 -17.91 19.79 -14.35
CA LEU A 247 -17.57 19.96 -12.94
C LEU A 247 -18.38 21.11 -12.31
N LYS A 248 -18.47 22.26 -12.99
CA LYS A 248 -19.26 23.39 -12.51
C LYS A 248 -20.75 23.06 -12.40
N LEU A 249 -21.29 22.32 -13.38
CA LEU A 249 -22.70 21.95 -13.40
C LEU A 249 -23.04 20.93 -12.31
N LEU A 250 -22.18 19.92 -12.11
CA LEU A 250 -22.36 18.90 -11.06
C LEU A 250 -22.21 19.48 -9.66
N GLU A 251 -21.29 20.41 -9.46
CA GLU A 251 -21.15 21.16 -8.21
C GLU A 251 -22.42 21.94 -7.86
N ALA A 252 -23.03 22.63 -8.85
CA ALA A 252 -24.29 23.34 -8.65
C ALA A 252 -25.47 22.44 -8.26
N HIS A 253 -25.40 21.13 -8.54
CA HIS A 253 -26.39 20.13 -8.18
C HIS A 253 -25.95 19.21 -7.02
N ASP A 254 -24.90 19.56 -6.28
CA ASP A 254 -24.33 18.79 -5.15
C ASP A 254 -23.99 17.33 -5.52
N VAL A 255 -23.44 17.12 -6.70
CA VAL A 255 -23.01 15.82 -7.19
C VAL A 255 -21.50 15.67 -7.10
N PRO A 256 -20.96 14.70 -6.34
CA PRO A 256 -19.54 14.49 -6.22
C PRO A 256 -18.88 14.13 -7.57
N ALA A 257 -17.95 14.97 -7.98
CA ALA A 257 -17.21 14.78 -9.23
C ALA A 257 -15.79 15.33 -9.13
N MET A 258 -14.85 14.72 -9.84
CA MET A 258 -13.45 15.16 -9.94
C MET A 258 -12.95 14.97 -11.38
N PRO A 259 -11.99 15.76 -11.84
CA PRO A 259 -11.33 15.50 -13.10
C PRO A 259 -10.57 14.15 -13.02
N TYR A 260 -10.47 13.47 -14.15
CA TYR A 260 -9.51 12.36 -14.28
C TYR A 260 -8.11 12.93 -14.46
N HIS A 261 -7.18 12.51 -13.61
CA HIS A 261 -5.78 12.89 -13.72
C HIS A 261 -4.92 11.81 -14.36
N THR A 262 -3.99 12.22 -15.22
CA THR A 262 -2.83 11.41 -15.60
C THR A 262 -1.79 11.45 -14.47
N LEU A 263 -0.73 10.63 -14.59
CA LEU A 263 0.39 10.67 -13.63
C LEU A 263 1.13 12.02 -13.65
N GLU A 264 1.08 12.72 -14.76
CA GLU A 264 1.67 14.05 -14.94
C GLU A 264 0.74 15.10 -14.34
N SER A 265 -0.54 15.14 -14.76
CA SER A 265 -1.46 16.20 -14.37
C SER A 265 -1.83 16.17 -12.88
N VAL A 266 -1.83 15.01 -12.22
CA VAL A 266 -2.07 14.95 -10.77
C VAL A 266 -1.00 15.69 -9.96
N GLN A 267 0.22 15.82 -10.48
CA GLN A 267 1.30 16.55 -9.84
C GLN A 267 1.10 18.07 -9.86
N GLU A 268 0.24 18.55 -10.76
CA GLU A 268 -0.11 19.96 -10.94
C GLU A 268 -1.53 20.28 -10.43
N ASP A 269 -2.16 19.33 -9.71
CA ASP A 269 -3.49 19.53 -9.13
C ASP A 269 -3.49 20.70 -8.15
N PRO A 270 -4.43 21.67 -8.28
CA PRO A 270 -4.44 22.89 -7.46
C PRO A 270 -4.52 22.61 -5.96
N HIS A 271 -5.31 21.64 -5.53
CA HIS A 271 -5.41 21.27 -4.11
C HIS A 271 -4.09 20.74 -3.56
N LEU A 272 -3.35 19.94 -4.34
CA LEU A 272 -2.04 19.42 -3.94
C LEU A 272 -0.98 20.54 -3.92
N GLN A 273 -1.08 21.53 -4.80
CA GLN A 273 -0.23 22.73 -4.80
C GLN A 273 -0.51 23.59 -3.56
N ASP A 274 -1.77 23.95 -3.30
CA ASP A 274 -2.20 24.72 -2.12
C ASP A 274 -1.80 24.01 -0.82
N ALA A 275 -1.92 22.70 -0.78
CA ALA A 275 -1.50 21.87 0.33
C ALA A 275 0.04 21.78 0.49
N GLY A 276 0.84 22.23 -0.47
CA GLY A 276 2.30 22.05 -0.47
C GLY A 276 2.68 20.57 -0.39
N PHE A 277 1.98 19.72 -1.15
CA PHE A 277 2.15 18.26 -1.04
C PHE A 277 3.49 17.80 -1.63
N PHE A 278 3.95 18.44 -2.69
CA PHE A 278 5.24 18.18 -3.32
C PHE A 278 6.30 19.16 -2.83
N LEU A 279 7.43 18.64 -2.40
CA LEU A 279 8.56 19.41 -1.87
C LEU A 279 9.80 19.18 -2.72
N THR A 280 10.49 20.25 -3.10
CA THR A 280 11.82 20.13 -3.72
C THR A 280 12.88 20.16 -2.62
N LYS A 281 13.77 19.16 -2.61
CA LYS A 281 14.85 19.06 -1.62
C LYS A 281 16.18 18.69 -2.31
N ASP A 282 17.28 19.13 -1.70
CA ASP A 282 18.60 18.69 -2.09
C ASP A 282 18.93 17.36 -1.41
N HIS A 283 19.06 16.31 -2.23
CA HIS A 283 19.46 14.99 -1.73
C HIS A 283 20.98 14.86 -1.76
N PRO A 284 21.64 14.37 -0.70
CA PRO A 284 23.12 14.36 -0.59
C PRO A 284 23.83 13.62 -1.72
N THR A 285 23.16 12.71 -2.42
CA THR A 285 23.77 11.85 -3.44
C THR A 285 23.04 11.82 -4.77
N GLU A 286 21.82 12.39 -4.85
CA GLU A 286 20.97 12.32 -6.05
C GLU A 286 20.72 13.72 -6.66
N GLY A 287 21.23 14.78 -6.04
CA GLY A 287 20.95 16.17 -6.46
C GLY A 287 19.54 16.61 -6.02
N LYS A 288 18.93 17.52 -6.76
CA LYS A 288 17.56 17.97 -6.46
C LYS A 288 16.55 16.88 -6.76
N ILE A 289 15.72 16.55 -5.77
CA ILE A 289 14.64 15.58 -5.87
C ILE A 289 13.30 16.23 -5.51
N ARG A 290 12.22 15.73 -6.08
CA ARG A 290 10.85 16.08 -5.69
C ARG A 290 10.30 14.99 -4.76
N GLU A 291 9.91 15.37 -3.57
CA GLU A 291 9.37 14.47 -2.54
C GLU A 291 7.90 14.76 -2.28
N MET A 292 7.16 13.72 -1.92
CA MET A 292 5.82 13.86 -1.34
C MET A 292 5.93 13.98 0.18
N ARG A 293 5.27 14.97 0.77
CA ARG A 293 5.14 15.05 2.23
C ARG A 293 4.24 13.94 2.77
N LEU A 294 4.31 13.66 4.07
CA LEU A 294 3.33 12.80 4.73
C LEU A 294 1.94 13.44 4.66
N PRO A 295 0.92 12.72 4.14
CA PRO A 295 -0.43 13.27 4.01
C PRO A 295 -1.14 13.42 5.36
N ASN A 296 -0.81 12.58 6.34
CA ASN A 296 -1.50 12.52 7.62
C ASN A 296 -1.07 13.68 8.55
N VAL A 297 -2.03 14.22 9.28
CA VAL A 297 -1.84 15.33 10.22
C VAL A 297 -2.11 14.85 11.65
N TRP A 298 -1.17 15.16 12.56
CA TRP A 298 -1.34 14.96 13.98
C TRP A 298 -1.63 16.30 14.67
N SER A 299 -2.57 16.31 15.62
CA SER A 299 -2.86 17.50 16.44
C SER A 299 -1.76 17.78 17.48
N CYS A 300 -0.96 16.75 17.81
CA CYS A 300 0.16 16.86 18.74
C CYS A 300 1.49 16.58 18.03
N GLY A 301 2.47 17.40 18.30
CA GLY A 301 3.84 17.22 17.78
C GLY A 301 4.17 18.06 16.55
N THR A 302 5.45 18.33 16.39
CA THR A 302 6.00 19.03 15.23
C THR A 302 6.27 18.03 14.11
N ARG A 303 6.01 18.43 12.88
CA ARG A 303 6.47 17.67 11.69
C ARG A 303 8.00 17.69 11.68
N LYS A 304 8.62 16.56 12.02
CA LYS A 304 10.06 16.42 11.80
C LYS A 304 10.32 16.28 10.31
N GLU A 305 11.32 16.98 9.80
CA GLU A 305 11.83 16.70 8.46
C GLU A 305 12.46 15.32 8.43
N TRP A 306 12.14 14.57 7.38
CA TRP A 306 12.74 13.28 7.18
C TRP A 306 14.11 13.41 6.53
N SER A 307 15.08 12.65 7.04
CA SER A 307 16.38 12.52 6.40
C SER A 307 16.27 11.84 5.04
N ALA A 308 17.19 12.18 4.16
CA ALA A 308 17.31 11.55 2.86
C ALA A 308 17.54 10.04 2.98
N ALA A 309 17.10 9.29 1.96
CA ALA A 309 17.34 7.85 1.91
C ALA A 309 18.85 7.55 1.83
N PRO A 310 19.39 6.67 2.69
CA PRO A 310 20.83 6.42 2.75
C PRO A 310 21.33 5.56 1.57
N LYS A 311 22.63 5.61 1.29
CA LYS A 311 23.33 4.60 0.51
C LYS A 311 23.41 3.29 1.30
N LEU A 312 23.66 2.19 0.59
CA LEU A 312 23.92 0.89 1.23
C LEU A 312 25.09 0.99 2.21
N GLY A 313 24.84 0.62 3.47
CA GLY A 313 25.85 0.64 4.52
C GLY A 313 26.36 2.03 4.91
N GLN A 314 25.66 3.10 4.54
CA GLN A 314 26.11 4.47 4.81
C GLN A 314 26.37 4.73 6.29
N GLN A 315 25.62 4.11 7.18
CA GLN A 315 25.78 4.25 8.62
C GLN A 315 26.36 2.99 9.28
N SER A 316 26.98 2.07 8.52
CA SER A 316 27.49 0.81 9.12
C SER A 316 28.44 1.08 10.28
N VAL A 317 29.44 1.94 10.10
CA VAL A 317 30.45 2.23 11.14
C VAL A 317 29.80 2.84 12.39
N GLU A 318 28.89 3.81 12.21
CA GLU A 318 28.17 4.46 13.31
C GLU A 318 27.31 3.46 14.09
N ILE A 319 26.52 2.64 13.38
CA ILE A 319 25.63 1.64 13.99
C ILE A 319 26.42 0.56 14.72
N LEU A 320 27.58 0.14 14.19
CA LEU A 320 28.43 -0.84 14.85
C LEU A 320 29.06 -0.29 16.13
N ARG A 321 29.46 0.98 16.17
CA ARG A 321 29.90 1.63 17.41
C ARG A 321 28.79 1.66 18.46
N GLU A 322 27.55 2.03 18.07
CA GLU A 322 26.38 1.98 18.96
C GLU A 322 26.07 0.56 19.45
N ALA A 323 26.38 -0.46 18.65
CA ALA A 323 26.28 -1.86 19.02
C ALA A 323 27.42 -2.34 19.94
N GLY A 324 28.40 -1.46 20.26
CA GLY A 324 29.47 -1.71 21.20
C GLY A 324 30.70 -2.39 20.60
N PHE A 325 30.93 -2.24 19.30
CA PHE A 325 32.21 -2.60 18.69
C PHE A 325 33.19 -1.42 18.76
N ASP A 326 34.43 -1.68 19.08
CA ASP A 326 35.51 -0.68 19.01
C ASP A 326 35.98 -0.48 17.57
N ASP A 327 36.73 0.59 17.32
CA ASP A 327 37.20 0.95 15.97
C ASP A 327 38.16 -0.11 15.38
N ALA A 328 38.92 -0.81 16.22
CA ALA A 328 39.80 -1.90 15.76
C ALA A 328 38.99 -3.10 15.24
N ALA A 329 37.93 -3.46 15.97
CA ALA A 329 37.00 -4.52 15.55
C ALA A 329 36.27 -4.14 14.25
N ILE A 330 35.78 -2.88 14.14
CA ILE A 330 35.08 -2.41 12.95
C ILE A 330 36.02 -2.41 11.74
N THR A 331 37.27 -1.95 11.90
CA THR A 331 38.28 -1.96 10.84
C THR A 331 38.53 -3.39 10.34
N ARG A 332 38.65 -4.34 11.25
CA ARG A 332 38.81 -5.76 10.94
C ARG A 332 37.59 -6.32 10.22
N MET A 333 36.36 -6.03 10.71
CA MET A 333 35.11 -6.45 10.07
C MET A 333 34.99 -5.94 8.63
N ILE A 334 35.48 -4.74 8.34
CA ILE A 334 35.48 -4.18 6.98
C ILE A 334 36.52 -4.93 6.12
N ALA A 335 37.72 -5.16 6.65
CA ALA A 335 38.80 -5.87 5.94
C ALA A 335 38.41 -7.32 5.59
N ASP A 336 37.73 -8.01 6.52
CA ASP A 336 37.30 -9.40 6.38
C ASP A 336 35.96 -9.54 5.62
N GLY A 337 35.32 -8.43 5.21
CA GLY A 337 34.07 -8.43 4.45
C GLY A 337 32.80 -8.69 5.27
N ALA A 338 32.87 -8.71 6.60
CA ALA A 338 31.71 -8.85 7.48
C ALA A 338 30.76 -7.66 7.41
N THR A 339 31.29 -6.48 7.05
CA THR A 339 30.54 -5.23 6.83
C THR A 339 31.20 -4.38 5.75
N ILE A 340 30.58 -3.26 5.39
CA ILE A 340 31.16 -2.26 4.49
C ILE A 340 31.05 -0.86 5.13
N ASP A 341 32.00 0.02 4.83
CA ASP A 341 31.83 1.46 5.02
C ASP A 341 31.22 2.08 3.77
N GLY A 342 29.92 2.33 3.80
CA GLY A 342 29.16 2.90 2.67
C GLY A 342 29.41 4.40 2.47
N GLN A 343 30.22 5.06 3.29
CA GLN A 343 30.66 6.45 3.07
C GLN A 343 31.87 6.53 2.14
N LEU A 344 32.68 5.48 2.11
CA LEU A 344 33.79 5.44 1.18
C LEU A 344 33.28 5.40 -0.28
N LYS A 345 33.86 6.23 -1.13
CA LYS A 345 33.62 6.14 -2.59
C LYS A 345 34.17 4.80 -3.07
N ARG A 346 33.30 3.95 -3.62
CA ARG A 346 33.72 2.80 -4.44
C ARG A 346 34.14 3.25 -5.80
#